data_4660e62d24776c1e0e9eafb406f2bc61
#
_entry.id   4660e62d24776c1e0e9eafb406f2bc61
#
_cell.length_a   1.000
_cell.length_b   1.000
_cell.length_c   1.000
_cell.angle_alpha   90.00
_cell.angle_beta   90.00
_cell.angle_gamma   90.00
#
_symmetry.space_group_name_H-M   'P 1'
#
loop_
_entity.id
_entity.type
_entity.pdbx_description
1 polymer ?
#
loop_
_entity_poly.entity_id
_entity_poly.type
_entity_poly.pdbx_seq_one_letter_code
_entity_poly.pdbx_strand_id
1 'polypeptide(L)'
;MTNDERSTNAQMTQHPERARRHSDFAIPSVVVIRHSSFSLGLIATSAQLGKLLEKIARVDRVAVDTEADSLHCYREKLCLLQISLPVREVVAGIGDAGPEWRGPNAGREHRSRPQRDYVVDPLANVDLEPLCAALERKEIVLHGADFDLRLLRRGLNFSARRIFDTVIAARLLGIREFSLAALVKRYFGVELGKGSQKANWGRRPLSARMIEYAINDTHYLLPLADCLESQLRERDQLDWLRQSCQRAIEQAAVERVRDEDELWRIRGSASLRGQEVAVLRALWQWRENEAEAADRPPFHILQNHELLNAATSFVSGSMPDYKHFSSRRRQAFRQAARTAMRLPESEWPVMRRRFGTRPGRETLRRAEELRRRRDWAAKELDLEPSFIAPRSTIEAIATNETCATTLLVPWQQAALDL
;
A
#
# COMPACT_ATOMS: atom_id res chain seq x y z
N MET A 1 -17.40 15.98 -68.83
CA MET A 1 -18.65 15.64 -69.52
C MET A 1 -19.66 15.45 -68.42
N THR A 2 -20.29 16.51 -68.08
CA THR A 2 -21.71 16.88 -68.33
C THR A 2 -22.66 16.14 -67.42
N ASN A 3 -23.17 16.86 -66.40
CA ASN A 3 -24.52 17.47 -66.28
C ASN A 3 -25.59 16.41 -66.05
N ASP A 4 -26.66 16.56 -65.29
CA ASP A 4 -27.43 17.73 -64.84
C ASP A 4 -28.43 17.33 -63.75
N GLU A 5 -28.71 18.25 -62.92
CA GLU A 5 -29.94 18.71 -62.24
C GLU A 5 -31.23 17.92 -62.35
N ARG A 6 -32.00 17.80 -61.24
CA ARG A 6 -33.30 18.54 -60.98
C ARG A 6 -33.94 18.05 -59.68
N SER A 7 -33.99 18.89 -58.76
CA SER A 7 -35.09 19.62 -58.10
C SER A 7 -36.50 19.02 -58.25
N THR A 8 -37.16 18.75 -57.11
CA THR A 8 -38.58 19.09 -56.89
C THR A 8 -38.91 19.19 -55.40
N ASN A 9 -39.53 20.31 -55.09
CA ASN A 9 -40.21 20.75 -53.85
C ASN A 9 -41.41 19.85 -53.51
N ALA A 10 -41.67 19.65 -52.19
CA ALA A 10 -43.05 19.69 -51.65
C ALA A 10 -43.03 19.83 -50.09
N GLN A 11 -43.38 20.98 -49.68
CA GLN A 11 -44.39 21.36 -48.69
C GLN A 11 -44.29 20.88 -47.24
N MET A 12 -44.10 21.91 -46.40
CA MET A 12 -44.36 22.07 -45.00
C MET A 12 -45.67 21.45 -44.49
N THR A 13 -45.58 20.78 -43.35
CA THR A 13 -46.63 20.81 -42.34
C THR A 13 -45.97 21.05 -40.97
N GLN A 14 -46.33 22.20 -40.38
CA GLN A 14 -45.95 22.62 -39.01
C GLN A 14 -46.74 21.78 -38.01
N HIS A 15 -46.06 21.25 -36.98
CA HIS A 15 -46.65 20.88 -35.71
C HIS A 15 -45.78 21.43 -34.58
N PRO A 16 -46.34 21.84 -33.44
CA PRO A 16 -45.77 22.82 -32.55
C PRO A 16 -44.71 22.25 -31.61
N GLU A 17 -43.66 23.03 -31.42
CA GLU A 17 -42.58 22.83 -30.44
C GLU A 17 -43.16 22.74 -29.02
N ARG A 18 -43.01 21.55 -28.43
CA ARG A 18 -42.98 21.39 -26.97
C ARG A 18 -41.61 21.78 -26.47
N ALA A 19 -41.51 22.95 -25.89
CA ALA A 19 -40.39 23.44 -25.13
C ALA A 19 -40.03 22.40 -24.03
N ARG A 20 -38.96 21.62 -24.21
CA ARG A 20 -38.29 20.91 -23.13
C ARG A 20 -37.49 21.92 -22.35
N ARG A 21 -37.97 22.24 -21.16
CA ARG A 21 -37.22 22.97 -20.15
C ARG A 21 -35.98 22.13 -19.83
N HIS A 22 -34.81 22.57 -20.25
CA HIS A 22 -33.54 22.15 -19.68
C HIS A 22 -33.52 22.62 -18.22
N SER A 23 -33.72 21.71 -17.30
CA SER A 23 -33.38 21.95 -15.91
C SER A 23 -31.87 22.02 -15.85
N ASP A 24 -31.34 23.20 -15.66
CA ASP A 24 -29.94 23.43 -15.25
C ASP A 24 -29.71 22.70 -13.94
N PHE A 25 -29.16 21.50 -14.01
CA PHE A 25 -28.53 20.88 -12.88
C PHE A 25 -27.23 21.64 -12.63
N ALA A 26 -27.30 22.65 -11.79
CA ALA A 26 -26.15 23.27 -11.19
C ALA A 26 -25.40 22.17 -10.40
N ILE A 27 -24.22 21.78 -10.88
CA ILE A 27 -23.28 20.96 -10.15
C ILE A 27 -22.96 21.75 -8.87
N PRO A 28 -23.22 21.21 -7.67
CA PRO A 28 -22.87 21.92 -6.46
C PRO A 28 -21.34 22.09 -6.45
N SER A 29 -20.93 23.33 -6.25
CA SER A 29 -19.53 23.74 -6.11
C SER A 29 -18.81 22.79 -5.18
N VAL A 30 -17.69 22.24 -5.66
CA VAL A 30 -16.75 21.46 -4.86
C VAL A 30 -16.49 22.23 -3.57
N VAL A 31 -16.96 21.69 -2.45
CA VAL A 31 -16.67 22.25 -1.15
C VAL A 31 -15.22 21.89 -0.85
N VAL A 32 -14.30 22.75 -1.29
CA VAL A 32 -12.93 22.75 -0.79
C VAL A 32 -13.05 23.21 0.67
N ILE A 33 -13.07 22.26 1.58
CA ILE A 33 -12.97 22.55 3.00
C ILE A 33 -11.59 23.17 3.21
N ARG A 34 -11.53 24.50 3.15
CA ARG A 34 -10.38 25.23 3.67
C ARG A 34 -10.43 25.06 5.19
N HIS A 35 -9.62 24.18 5.71
CA HIS A 35 -9.37 24.08 7.14
C HIS A 35 -8.70 25.38 7.60
N SER A 36 -9.50 26.39 7.86
CA SER A 36 -9.05 27.63 8.50
C SER A 36 -8.78 27.34 9.98
N SER A 37 -7.54 27.49 10.37
CA SER A 37 -6.97 27.36 11.72
C SER A 37 -6.41 25.96 12.09
N PHE A 38 -5.50 25.43 11.29
CA PHE A 38 -4.58 24.45 11.79
C PHE A 38 -3.51 25.12 12.68
N SER A 39 -3.73 25.14 13.97
CA SER A 39 -2.61 25.18 14.92
C SER A 39 -1.93 23.82 14.88
N LEU A 40 -1.25 23.56 13.76
CA LEU A 40 -0.60 22.30 13.41
C LEU A 40 0.67 22.19 14.24
N GLY A 41 0.58 21.51 15.36
CA GLY A 41 1.73 21.13 16.12
C GLY A 41 2.40 19.90 15.54
N LEU A 42 3.47 20.09 14.73
CA LEU A 42 4.47 19.04 14.57
C LEU A 42 5.02 18.72 15.96
N ILE A 43 4.87 17.46 16.38
CA ILE A 43 5.35 16.98 17.68
C ILE A 43 6.83 16.63 17.52
N ALA A 44 7.68 17.53 17.97
CA ALA A 44 9.13 17.45 17.88
C ALA A 44 9.82 17.69 19.24
N THR A 45 9.04 17.77 20.34
CA THR A 45 9.56 17.94 21.70
C THR A 45 8.85 17.03 22.69
N SER A 46 9.54 16.66 23.78
CA SER A 46 8.99 15.82 24.85
C SER A 46 7.74 16.42 25.50
N ALA A 47 7.69 17.75 25.64
CA ALA A 47 6.52 18.44 26.19
C ALA A 47 5.28 18.34 25.29
N GLN A 48 5.46 18.43 23.96
CA GLN A 48 4.39 18.23 23.00
C GLN A 48 3.93 16.77 22.99
N LEU A 49 4.87 15.83 23.06
CA LEU A 49 4.59 14.40 23.14
C LEU A 49 3.78 14.07 24.41
N GLY A 50 4.15 14.61 25.57
CA GLY A 50 3.41 14.44 26.83
C GLY A 50 1.93 14.82 26.70
N LYS A 51 1.64 15.96 26.06
CA LYS A 51 0.26 16.40 25.79
C LYS A 51 -0.50 15.48 24.84
N LEU A 52 0.19 14.85 23.89
CA LEU A 52 -0.42 13.84 23.00
C LEU A 52 -0.73 12.57 23.79
N LEU A 53 0.19 12.09 24.62
CA LEU A 53 0.00 10.90 25.44
C LEU A 53 -1.20 11.01 26.38
N GLU A 54 -1.41 12.17 27.02
CA GLU A 54 -2.61 12.44 27.84
C GLU A 54 -3.92 12.27 27.04
N LYS A 55 -3.92 12.63 25.76
CA LYS A 55 -5.09 12.49 24.90
C LYS A 55 -5.27 11.05 24.42
N ILE A 56 -4.19 10.37 24.04
CA ILE A 56 -4.21 8.94 23.66
C ILE A 56 -4.73 8.10 24.85
N ALA A 57 -4.36 8.45 26.09
CA ALA A 57 -4.82 7.71 27.26
C ALA A 57 -6.35 7.65 27.40
N ARG A 58 -7.07 8.65 26.87
CA ARG A 58 -8.53 8.80 26.99
C ARG A 58 -9.36 8.13 25.90
N VAL A 59 -8.73 7.50 24.92
CA VAL A 59 -9.39 6.87 23.76
C VAL A 59 -8.98 5.41 23.67
N ASP A 60 -9.82 4.58 23.05
CA ASP A 60 -9.55 3.13 22.89
C ASP A 60 -9.04 2.81 21.49
N ARG A 61 -9.31 3.70 20.51
CA ARG A 61 -8.98 3.54 19.10
C ARG A 61 -8.23 4.76 18.59
N VAL A 62 -7.20 4.54 17.78
CA VAL A 62 -6.31 5.58 17.22
C VAL A 62 -6.07 5.28 15.75
N ALA A 63 -6.25 6.27 14.87
CA ALA A 63 -5.81 6.12 13.48
C ALA A 63 -4.32 6.45 13.37
N VAL A 64 -3.60 5.66 12.58
CA VAL A 64 -2.16 5.80 12.38
C VAL A 64 -1.84 5.62 10.89
N ASP A 65 -0.88 6.40 10.41
CA ASP A 65 -0.23 6.24 9.11
C ASP A 65 1.24 6.61 9.22
N THR A 66 2.07 6.23 8.25
CA THR A 66 3.50 6.46 8.27
C THR A 66 4.06 6.91 6.94
N GLU A 67 5.09 7.78 6.99
CA GLU A 67 5.82 8.17 5.79
C GLU A 67 7.30 7.82 5.90
N ALA A 68 7.86 7.36 4.78
CA ALA A 68 9.27 6.98 4.65
C ALA A 68 9.95 7.70 3.49
N ASP A 69 11.28 7.70 3.50
CA ASP A 69 12.12 8.29 2.45
C ASP A 69 12.67 7.26 1.45
N SER A 70 12.01 6.13 1.28
CA SER A 70 12.45 4.98 0.47
C SER A 70 12.84 5.30 -0.99
N LEU A 71 12.30 6.39 -1.55
CA LEU A 71 12.63 6.87 -2.90
C LEU A 71 13.84 7.82 -2.93
N HIS A 72 14.41 8.16 -1.78
CA HIS A 72 15.39 9.23 -1.63
C HIS A 72 16.67 8.82 -0.91
N CYS A 73 16.69 7.70 -0.20
CA CYS A 73 17.85 7.19 0.54
C CYS A 73 18.12 5.70 0.23
N TYR A 74 19.28 5.22 0.64
CA TYR A 74 19.66 3.81 0.46
C TYR A 74 18.87 2.89 1.40
N ARG A 75 18.77 3.24 2.68
CA ARG A 75 17.98 2.53 3.67
C ARG A 75 16.83 3.40 4.12
N GLU A 76 15.62 2.95 3.83
CA GLU A 76 14.42 3.70 4.23
C GLU A 76 14.33 3.88 5.74
N LYS A 77 13.90 5.06 6.15
CA LYS A 77 13.68 5.46 7.55
C LYS A 77 12.23 5.86 7.73
N LEU A 78 11.72 5.64 8.94
CA LEU A 78 10.48 6.25 9.38
C LEU A 78 10.71 7.76 9.50
N CYS A 79 10.06 8.54 8.67
CA CYS A 79 10.24 9.99 8.61
C CYS A 79 9.10 10.77 9.23
N LEU A 80 7.91 10.19 9.27
CA LEU A 80 6.73 10.82 9.84
C LEU A 80 5.77 9.77 10.38
N LEU A 81 5.09 10.10 11.47
CA LEU A 81 4.01 9.29 12.05
C LEU A 81 2.79 10.20 12.23
N GLN A 82 1.72 9.90 11.53
CA GLN A 82 0.45 10.59 11.63
C GLN A 82 -0.45 9.88 12.64
N ILE A 83 -1.15 10.67 13.45
CA ILE A 83 -2.06 10.16 14.47
C ILE A 83 -3.33 10.99 14.46
N SER A 84 -4.49 10.34 14.28
CA SER A 84 -5.78 11.00 14.48
C SER A 84 -6.55 10.36 15.64
N LEU A 85 -7.14 11.21 16.47
CA LEU A 85 -7.88 10.82 17.65
C LEU A 85 -9.33 11.30 17.53
N PRO A 86 -10.33 10.53 18.02
CA PRO A 86 -11.71 10.98 18.06
C PRO A 86 -11.86 12.14 19.07
N VAL A 87 -12.60 13.18 18.72
CA VAL A 87 -13.02 14.20 19.69
C VAL A 87 -14.25 13.66 20.41
N ARG A 88 -14.11 13.39 21.70
CA ARG A 88 -15.26 13.21 22.58
C ARG A 88 -15.88 14.59 22.82
N GLU A 89 -17.01 14.90 22.18
CA GLU A 89 -17.85 15.99 22.66
C GLU A 89 -18.41 15.55 24.02
N VAL A 90 -18.08 16.29 25.05
CA VAL A 90 -18.79 16.20 26.33
C VAL A 90 -20.14 16.85 26.10
N VAL A 91 -21.06 16.11 25.51
CA VAL A 91 -22.48 16.50 25.51
C VAL A 91 -23.03 16.07 26.87
N ALA A 92 -23.08 17.03 27.78
CA ALA A 92 -23.81 16.84 29.03
C ALA A 92 -25.30 16.61 28.64
N GLY A 93 -25.77 15.37 28.77
CA GLY A 93 -27.19 15.09 28.90
C GLY A 93 -27.94 14.49 27.71
N ILE A 94 -27.31 13.85 26.73
CA ILE A 94 -28.04 13.02 25.76
C ILE A 94 -27.46 11.61 25.77
N GLY A 95 -28.35 10.62 26.01
CA GLY A 95 -28.00 9.21 26.11
C GLY A 95 -27.25 8.68 24.89
N ASP A 96 -26.51 7.64 25.12
CA ASP A 96 -25.58 6.94 24.20
C ASP A 96 -26.34 6.23 23.06
N ALA A 97 -26.97 7.01 22.18
CA ALA A 97 -27.47 6.55 20.88
C ALA A 97 -26.36 6.79 19.87
N GLY A 98 -25.58 5.73 19.56
CA GLY A 98 -24.65 5.75 18.45
C GLY A 98 -25.35 6.22 17.17
N PRO A 99 -24.66 6.88 16.22
CA PRO A 99 -25.28 7.36 15.00
C PRO A 99 -25.87 6.16 14.24
N GLU A 100 -27.21 6.12 14.10
CA GLU A 100 -27.88 5.22 13.18
C GLU A 100 -27.38 5.50 11.75
N TRP A 101 -26.66 4.55 11.21
CA TRP A 101 -26.31 4.56 9.80
C TRP A 101 -27.60 4.38 8.98
N ARG A 102 -27.94 5.35 8.17
CA ARG A 102 -28.98 5.22 7.14
C ARG A 102 -28.28 5.17 5.79
N GLY A 103 -28.55 4.12 5.04
CA GLY A 103 -27.93 3.78 3.76
C GLY A 103 -27.89 4.91 2.72
N PRO A 104 -27.28 4.69 1.54
CA PRO A 104 -26.84 5.70 0.57
C PRO A 104 -27.93 6.61 -0.02
N ASN A 105 -29.21 6.47 0.35
CA ASN A 105 -30.34 7.29 -0.14
C ASN A 105 -30.94 8.23 0.92
N ALA A 106 -30.36 8.35 2.11
CA ALA A 106 -30.85 9.28 3.13
C ALA A 106 -30.07 10.61 3.02
N GLY A 107 -30.65 11.59 2.36
CA GLY A 107 -30.12 12.96 2.22
C GLY A 107 -30.00 13.71 3.55
N ARG A 108 -29.02 13.31 4.37
CA ARG A 108 -28.49 14.07 5.50
C ARG A 108 -26.99 14.01 5.43
N GLU A 109 -26.36 15.17 5.43
CA GLU A 109 -24.92 15.33 5.56
C GLU A 109 -24.41 14.44 6.70
N HIS A 110 -23.64 13.42 6.37
CA HIS A 110 -22.85 12.66 7.36
C HIS A 110 -21.81 13.62 7.92
N ARG A 111 -22.12 14.28 9.00
CA ARG A 111 -21.10 14.99 9.78
C ARG A 111 -20.22 13.93 10.40
N SER A 112 -19.03 13.70 9.81
CA SER A 112 -17.98 12.91 10.46
C SER A 112 -17.75 13.48 11.86
N ARG A 113 -17.62 12.62 12.89
CA ARG A 113 -17.24 13.08 14.22
C ARG A 113 -15.98 13.90 14.10
N PRO A 114 -15.86 15.06 14.76
CA PRO A 114 -14.65 15.86 14.70
C PRO A 114 -13.43 15.04 15.13
N GLN A 115 -12.36 15.15 14.38
CA GLN A 115 -11.08 14.46 14.63
C GLN A 115 -10.05 15.49 15.08
N ARG A 116 -9.06 15.05 15.84
CA ARG A 116 -7.84 15.82 16.15
C ARG A 116 -6.65 15.11 15.56
N ASP A 117 -5.98 15.80 14.67
CA ASP A 117 -4.86 15.25 13.91
C ASP A 117 -3.53 15.74 14.48
N TYR A 118 -2.57 14.87 14.52
CA TYR A 118 -1.21 15.10 15.01
C TYR A 118 -0.22 14.54 14.02
N VAL A 119 0.89 15.22 13.88
CA VAL A 119 2.04 14.78 13.11
C VAL A 119 3.24 14.69 14.02
N VAL A 120 3.76 13.50 14.23
CA VAL A 120 4.94 13.25 15.07
C VAL A 120 6.17 13.15 14.17
N ASP A 121 7.26 13.79 14.58
CA ASP A 121 8.54 13.75 13.86
C ASP A 121 9.52 12.74 14.50
N PRO A 122 9.65 11.52 13.94
CA PRO A 122 10.59 10.54 14.47
C PRO A 122 12.06 10.92 14.24
N LEU A 123 12.33 11.90 13.37
CA LEU A 123 13.69 12.41 13.12
C LEU A 123 14.10 13.50 14.11
N ALA A 124 13.15 13.99 14.92
CA ALA A 124 13.45 14.90 16.03
C ALA A 124 14.12 14.11 17.19
N ASN A 125 14.92 14.80 17.98
CA ASN A 125 15.56 14.19 19.16
C ASN A 125 14.56 14.07 20.32
N VAL A 126 13.54 13.19 20.15
CA VAL A 126 12.48 12.90 21.13
C VAL A 126 12.40 11.40 21.32
N ASP A 127 12.38 10.97 22.59
CA ASP A 127 12.13 9.58 22.92
C ASP A 127 10.65 9.21 22.60
N LEU A 128 10.45 8.26 21.68
CA LEU A 128 9.13 7.78 21.26
C LEU A 128 8.71 6.46 21.95
N GLU A 129 9.53 5.89 22.83
CA GLU A 129 9.16 4.67 23.57
C GLU A 129 7.85 4.83 24.36
N PRO A 130 7.57 5.96 25.06
CA PRO A 130 6.29 6.18 25.72
C PRO A 130 5.10 6.21 24.76
N LEU A 131 5.29 6.68 23.51
CA LEU A 131 4.26 6.65 22.48
C LEU A 131 3.97 5.22 22.04
N CYS A 132 4.99 4.43 21.78
CA CYS A 132 4.86 3.02 21.43
C CYS A 132 4.10 2.26 22.51
N ALA A 133 4.47 2.42 23.78
CA ALA A 133 3.80 1.79 24.92
C ALA A 133 2.33 2.23 25.08
N ALA A 134 2.01 3.49 24.77
CA ALA A 134 0.63 3.96 24.74
C ALA A 134 -0.19 3.35 23.61
N LEU A 135 0.39 3.28 22.41
CA LEU A 135 -0.27 2.74 21.21
C LEU A 135 -0.49 1.23 21.29
N GLU A 136 0.41 0.45 21.91
CA GLU A 136 0.21 -1.01 22.08
C GLU A 136 -1.08 -1.38 22.80
N ARG A 137 -1.60 -0.50 23.64
CA ARG A 137 -2.83 -0.70 24.42
C ARG A 137 -4.09 -0.33 23.64
N LYS A 138 -3.94 0.19 22.43
CA LYS A 138 -5.06 0.70 21.61
C LYS A 138 -5.36 -0.24 20.44
N GLU A 139 -6.54 -0.09 19.88
CA GLU A 139 -6.81 -0.59 18.56
C GLU A 139 -6.31 0.44 17.54
N ILE A 140 -5.39 0.03 16.67
CA ILE A 140 -4.79 0.91 15.66
C ILE A 140 -5.57 0.77 14.36
N VAL A 141 -6.15 1.86 13.87
CA VAL A 141 -6.83 1.91 12.58
C VAL A 141 -5.82 2.32 11.51
N LEU A 142 -5.68 1.50 10.48
CA LEU A 142 -4.74 1.67 9.36
C LEU A 142 -5.46 1.49 8.03
N HIS A 143 -4.78 1.90 6.95
CA HIS A 143 -5.26 1.68 5.59
C HIS A 143 -4.26 0.86 4.78
N GLY A 144 -4.37 -0.48 4.79
CA GLY A 144 -3.40 -1.38 4.17
C GLY A 144 -2.16 -1.57 5.02
N ALA A 145 -2.32 -2.08 6.23
CA ALA A 145 -1.39 -2.06 7.35
C ALA A 145 0.01 -2.68 7.14
N ASP A 146 0.25 -3.49 6.10
CA ASP A 146 1.50 -4.29 5.95
C ASP A 146 2.76 -3.41 5.94
N PHE A 147 2.74 -2.31 5.21
CA PHE A 147 3.89 -1.40 5.10
C PHE A 147 4.15 -0.67 6.41
N ASP A 148 3.10 -0.07 7.00
CA ASP A 148 3.20 0.72 8.23
C ASP A 148 3.68 -0.13 9.40
N LEU A 149 3.10 -1.31 9.59
CA LEU A 149 3.51 -2.23 10.66
C LEU A 149 4.98 -2.63 10.55
N ARG A 150 5.48 -2.89 9.33
CA ARG A 150 6.90 -3.19 9.11
C ARG A 150 7.80 -1.99 9.36
N LEU A 151 7.37 -0.81 8.93
CA LEU A 151 8.14 0.42 9.11
C LEU A 151 8.21 0.82 10.59
N LEU A 152 7.10 0.74 11.32
CA LEU A 152 7.03 0.99 12.76
C LEU A 152 7.88 -0.01 13.54
N ARG A 153 7.85 -1.29 13.16
CA ARG A 153 8.69 -2.31 13.79
C ARG A 153 10.18 -2.03 13.60
N ARG A 154 10.60 -1.69 12.38
CA ARG A 154 12.03 -1.39 12.09
C ARG A 154 12.49 -0.08 12.69
N GLY A 155 11.63 0.96 12.64
CA GLY A 155 11.99 2.30 13.08
C GLY A 155 11.87 2.53 14.58
N LEU A 156 10.89 1.90 15.23
CA LEU A 156 10.54 2.14 16.63
C LEU A 156 10.48 0.87 17.48
N ASN A 157 10.80 -0.29 16.92
CA ASN A 157 10.58 -1.60 17.55
C ASN A 157 9.13 -1.81 18.05
N PHE A 158 8.16 -1.16 17.38
CA PHE A 158 6.77 -1.20 17.75
C PHE A 158 6.05 -2.40 17.09
N SER A 159 5.20 -3.06 17.87
CA SER A 159 4.30 -4.11 17.37
C SER A 159 2.89 -3.87 17.87
N ALA A 160 1.94 -3.65 16.97
CA ALA A 160 0.54 -3.49 17.31
C ALA A 160 -0.04 -4.81 17.84
N ARG A 161 -0.86 -4.73 18.90
CA ARG A 161 -1.59 -5.91 19.44
C ARG A 161 -2.95 -6.11 18.78
N ARG A 162 -3.59 -5.04 18.37
CA ARG A 162 -4.89 -5.04 17.69
C ARG A 162 -4.89 -3.98 16.62
N ILE A 163 -5.36 -4.34 15.44
CA ILE A 163 -5.56 -3.40 14.35
C ILE A 163 -6.96 -3.52 13.76
N PHE A 164 -7.41 -2.45 13.15
CA PHE A 164 -8.53 -2.42 12.20
C PHE A 164 -7.96 -1.94 10.86
N ASP A 165 -7.87 -2.83 9.89
CA ASP A 165 -7.40 -2.45 8.54
C ASP A 165 -8.58 -2.18 7.63
N THR A 166 -8.73 -0.92 7.20
CA THR A 166 -9.85 -0.47 6.38
C THR A 166 -9.83 -1.07 4.97
N VAL A 167 -8.67 -1.49 4.44
CA VAL A 167 -8.56 -2.23 3.17
C VAL A 167 -9.11 -3.64 3.34
N ILE A 168 -8.74 -4.35 4.41
CA ILE A 168 -9.27 -5.68 4.72
C ILE A 168 -10.79 -5.61 4.90
N ALA A 169 -11.27 -4.63 5.69
CA ALA A 169 -12.69 -4.42 5.92
C ALA A 169 -13.47 -4.14 4.63
N ALA A 170 -12.97 -3.25 3.77
CA ALA A 170 -13.59 -2.94 2.50
C ALA A 170 -13.65 -4.16 1.56
N ARG A 171 -12.59 -4.97 1.52
CA ARG A 171 -12.53 -6.19 0.71
C ARG A 171 -13.49 -7.27 1.21
N LEU A 172 -13.68 -7.42 2.51
CA LEU A 172 -14.70 -8.30 3.08
C LEU A 172 -16.12 -7.88 2.71
N LEU A 173 -16.36 -6.58 2.58
CA LEU A 173 -17.64 -6.05 2.11
C LEU A 173 -17.83 -6.15 0.57
N GLY A 174 -16.90 -6.75 -0.16
CA GLY A 174 -16.96 -6.87 -1.62
C GLY A 174 -16.64 -5.57 -2.37
N ILE A 175 -16.12 -4.55 -1.69
CA ILE A 175 -15.77 -3.26 -2.32
C ILE A 175 -14.53 -3.45 -3.19
N ARG A 176 -14.64 -3.14 -4.49
CA ARG A 176 -13.56 -3.33 -5.47
C ARG A 176 -12.59 -2.15 -5.52
N GLU A 177 -13.09 -0.93 -5.32
CA GLU A 177 -12.29 0.30 -5.27
C GLU A 177 -12.03 0.68 -3.81
N PHE A 178 -10.98 0.14 -3.24
CA PHE A 178 -10.65 0.27 -1.82
C PHE A 178 -9.45 1.17 -1.53
N SER A 179 -9.00 2.01 -2.48
CA SER A 179 -8.03 3.07 -2.13
C SER A 179 -8.65 4.06 -1.15
N LEU A 180 -7.85 4.67 -0.27
CA LEU A 180 -8.34 5.65 0.71
C LEU A 180 -9.18 6.74 0.05
N ALA A 181 -8.69 7.32 -1.05
CA ALA A 181 -9.41 8.35 -1.79
C ALA A 181 -10.77 7.85 -2.33
N ALA A 182 -10.85 6.61 -2.83
CA ALA A 182 -12.11 6.04 -3.31
C ALA A 182 -13.10 5.80 -2.16
N LEU A 183 -12.63 5.28 -1.03
CA LEU A 183 -13.47 5.04 0.14
C LEU A 183 -13.95 6.36 0.76
N VAL A 184 -13.07 7.35 0.92
CA VAL A 184 -13.43 8.67 1.45
C VAL A 184 -14.45 9.36 0.52
N LYS A 185 -14.26 9.29 -0.79
CA LYS A 185 -15.25 9.80 -1.75
C LYS A 185 -16.59 9.06 -1.63
N ARG A 186 -16.57 7.74 -1.51
CA ARG A 186 -17.78 6.90 -1.40
C ARG A 186 -18.57 7.17 -0.14
N TYR A 187 -17.92 7.28 1.01
CA TYR A 187 -18.57 7.38 2.32
C TYR A 187 -18.84 8.82 2.77
N PHE A 188 -18.00 9.76 2.36
CA PHE A 188 -18.06 11.15 2.83
C PHE A 188 -18.24 12.18 1.72
N GLY A 189 -18.18 11.78 0.44
CA GLY A 189 -18.31 12.72 -0.70
C GLY A 189 -17.11 13.65 -0.87
N VAL A 190 -16.00 13.40 -0.17
CA VAL A 190 -14.79 14.24 -0.18
C VAL A 190 -13.78 13.71 -1.18
N GLU A 191 -13.21 14.61 -1.98
CA GLU A 191 -12.10 14.28 -2.88
C GLU A 191 -10.76 14.59 -2.23
N LEU A 192 -9.97 13.56 -1.94
CA LEU A 192 -8.62 13.73 -1.43
C LEU A 192 -7.66 14.15 -2.54
N GLY A 193 -6.85 15.17 -2.27
CA GLY A 193 -5.83 15.67 -3.21
C GLY A 193 -4.71 14.67 -3.41
N LYS A 194 -4.35 14.39 -4.67
CA LYS A 194 -3.14 13.63 -5.01
C LYS A 194 -1.94 14.59 -4.92
N GLY A 195 -1.00 14.36 -3.98
CA GLY A 195 0.00 15.39 -3.92
C GLY A 195 1.42 15.00 -3.47
N SER A 196 1.57 14.46 -2.29
CA SER A 196 2.89 14.36 -1.68
C SER A 196 3.41 12.92 -1.50
N GLN A 197 2.72 11.94 -2.03
CA GLN A 197 3.05 10.52 -1.89
C GLN A 197 4.51 10.14 -2.26
N LYS A 198 5.13 10.89 -3.18
CA LYS A 198 6.53 10.68 -3.60
C LYS A 198 7.48 11.76 -3.07
N ALA A 199 7.04 12.54 -2.09
CA ALA A 199 7.85 13.61 -1.52
C ALA A 199 9.07 13.03 -0.77
N ASN A 200 10.10 13.86 -0.61
CA ASN A 200 11.22 13.50 0.25
C ASN A 200 10.85 13.82 1.71
N TRP A 201 10.29 12.83 2.40
CA TRP A 201 9.84 12.94 3.78
C TRP A 201 10.97 13.09 4.80
N GLY A 202 12.21 12.76 4.42
CA GLY A 202 13.40 13.00 5.23
C GLY A 202 13.82 14.48 5.31
N ARG A 203 13.27 15.36 4.45
CA ARG A 203 13.62 16.79 4.45
C ARG A 203 12.92 17.55 5.59
N ARG A 204 13.63 18.55 6.11
CA ARG A 204 13.11 19.54 7.07
C ARG A 204 13.44 20.95 6.60
N PRO A 205 12.55 21.96 6.82
CA PRO A 205 11.19 21.81 7.34
C PRO A 205 10.25 21.15 6.31
N LEU A 206 9.18 20.50 6.80
CA LEU A 206 8.10 20.00 5.97
C LEU A 206 7.32 21.16 5.37
N SER A 207 6.93 21.07 4.09
CA SER A 207 6.05 22.06 3.49
C SER A 207 4.60 21.93 3.99
N ALA A 208 3.84 23.01 3.96
CA ALA A 208 2.41 23.00 4.34
C ALA A 208 1.62 21.94 3.55
N ARG A 209 1.91 21.78 2.26
CA ARG A 209 1.28 20.76 1.41
C ARG A 209 1.61 19.32 1.84
N MET A 210 2.83 19.06 2.30
CA MET A 210 3.20 17.74 2.84
C MET A 210 2.45 17.45 4.12
N ILE A 211 2.35 18.43 5.01
CA ILE A 211 1.64 18.29 6.28
C ILE A 211 0.14 18.06 6.03
N GLU A 212 -0.47 18.83 5.13
CA GLU A 212 -1.87 18.65 4.73
C GLU A 212 -2.14 17.25 4.16
N TYR A 213 -1.25 16.78 3.29
CA TYR A 213 -1.32 15.42 2.75
C TYR A 213 -1.26 14.39 3.87
N ALA A 214 -0.25 14.44 4.73
CA ALA A 214 -0.06 13.51 5.82
C ALA A 214 -1.26 13.45 6.79
N ILE A 215 -1.90 14.59 7.07
CA ILE A 215 -3.10 14.65 7.90
C ILE A 215 -4.27 13.95 7.22
N ASN A 216 -4.46 14.16 5.93
CA ASN A 216 -5.57 13.58 5.20
C ASN A 216 -5.51 12.04 5.15
N ASP A 217 -4.32 11.45 5.29
CA ASP A 217 -4.16 9.99 5.28
C ASP A 217 -4.69 9.33 6.57
N THR A 218 -4.83 10.08 7.69
CA THR A 218 -5.41 9.56 8.94
C THR A 218 -6.75 10.17 9.31
N HIS A 219 -7.04 11.41 8.87
CA HIS A 219 -8.21 12.18 9.28
C HIS A 219 -9.54 11.44 9.13
N TYR A 220 -9.69 10.71 8.04
CA TYR A 220 -10.93 10.00 7.72
C TYR A 220 -10.95 8.54 8.19
N LEU A 221 -9.85 8.00 8.74
CA LEU A 221 -9.75 6.57 9.03
C LEU A 221 -10.69 6.11 10.14
N LEU A 222 -10.83 6.89 11.22
CA LEU A 222 -11.72 6.51 12.33
C LEU A 222 -13.19 6.49 11.91
N PRO A 223 -13.75 7.55 11.31
CA PRO A 223 -15.14 7.51 10.83
C PRO A 223 -15.36 6.49 9.72
N LEU A 224 -14.36 6.24 8.87
CA LEU A 224 -14.42 5.20 7.86
C LEU A 224 -14.47 3.80 8.50
N ALA A 225 -13.64 3.56 9.51
CA ALA A 225 -13.66 2.31 10.26
C ALA A 225 -15.02 2.07 10.92
N ASP A 226 -15.63 3.10 11.52
CA ASP A 226 -16.96 3.01 12.13
C ASP A 226 -18.02 2.61 11.09
N CYS A 227 -18.00 3.20 9.88
CA CYS A 227 -18.91 2.85 8.79
C CYS A 227 -18.71 1.42 8.29
N LEU A 228 -17.46 0.99 8.09
CA LEU A 228 -17.15 -0.36 7.61
C LEU A 228 -17.46 -1.42 8.66
N GLU A 229 -17.16 -1.13 9.93
CA GLU A 229 -17.46 -2.02 11.06
C GLU A 229 -18.96 -2.25 11.21
N SER A 230 -19.78 -1.21 11.09
CA SER A 230 -21.25 -1.36 11.13
C SER A 230 -21.76 -2.30 10.05
N GLN A 231 -21.28 -2.14 8.80
CA GLN A 231 -21.70 -3.00 7.68
C GLN A 231 -21.21 -4.45 7.84
N LEU A 232 -19.99 -4.65 8.37
CA LEU A 232 -19.48 -6.01 8.67
C LEU A 232 -20.26 -6.67 9.80
N ARG A 233 -20.72 -5.90 10.78
CA ARG A 233 -21.57 -6.40 11.88
C ARG A 233 -22.93 -6.86 11.35
N GLU A 234 -23.54 -6.10 10.43
CA GLU A 234 -24.81 -6.46 9.78
C GLU A 234 -24.69 -7.75 8.95
N ARG A 235 -23.49 -8.07 8.44
CA ARG A 235 -23.18 -9.29 7.68
C ARG A 235 -22.62 -10.44 8.53
N ASP A 236 -22.49 -10.28 9.84
CA ASP A 236 -21.85 -11.23 10.74
C ASP A 236 -20.40 -11.60 10.35
N GLN A 237 -19.67 -10.61 9.80
CA GLN A 237 -18.30 -10.81 9.28
C GLN A 237 -17.22 -10.16 10.15
N LEU A 238 -17.55 -9.65 11.34
CA LEU A 238 -16.56 -9.01 12.23
C LEU A 238 -15.45 -9.97 12.68
N ASP A 239 -15.78 -11.24 12.86
CA ASP A 239 -14.77 -12.22 13.23
C ASP A 239 -13.80 -12.51 12.08
N TRP A 240 -14.27 -12.52 10.84
CA TRP A 240 -13.41 -12.61 9.66
C TRP A 240 -12.40 -11.45 9.57
N LEU A 241 -12.86 -10.25 9.88
CA LEU A 241 -11.98 -9.07 9.96
C LEU A 241 -10.92 -9.27 11.03
N ARG A 242 -11.30 -9.70 12.26
CA ARG A 242 -10.36 -9.92 13.35
C ARG A 242 -9.29 -10.95 12.99
N GLN A 243 -9.70 -12.09 12.43
CA GLN A 243 -8.79 -13.13 11.97
C GLN A 243 -7.80 -12.60 10.91
N SER A 244 -8.31 -11.86 9.92
CA SER A 244 -7.50 -11.30 8.84
C SER A 244 -6.53 -10.22 9.33
N CYS A 245 -6.97 -9.35 10.24
CA CYS A 245 -6.13 -8.34 10.87
C CYS A 245 -5.04 -8.96 11.76
N GLN A 246 -5.37 -9.99 12.54
CA GLN A 246 -4.39 -10.74 13.32
C GLN A 246 -3.32 -11.36 12.43
N ARG A 247 -3.73 -11.94 11.30
CA ARG A 247 -2.81 -12.49 10.30
C ARG A 247 -1.90 -11.40 9.71
N ALA A 248 -2.42 -10.20 9.45
CA ALA A 248 -1.60 -9.09 8.95
C ALA A 248 -0.52 -8.67 9.96
N ILE A 249 -0.85 -8.62 11.27
CA ILE A 249 0.13 -8.39 12.34
C ILE A 249 1.22 -9.46 12.34
N GLU A 250 0.83 -10.75 12.30
CA GLU A 250 1.77 -11.87 12.29
C GLU A 250 2.70 -11.83 11.07
N GLN A 251 2.16 -11.57 9.89
CA GLN A 251 2.94 -11.46 8.66
C GLN A 251 3.91 -10.27 8.66
N ALA A 252 3.50 -9.15 9.23
CA ALA A 252 4.38 -7.98 9.40
C ALA A 252 5.48 -8.25 10.44
N ALA A 253 5.24 -9.12 11.42
CA ALA A 253 6.21 -9.51 12.42
C ALA A 253 7.31 -10.44 11.88
N VAL A 254 7.05 -11.15 10.78
CA VAL A 254 8.04 -12.05 10.17
C VAL A 254 9.09 -11.21 9.44
N GLU A 255 10.30 -11.22 9.95
CA GLU A 255 11.44 -10.66 9.24
C GLU A 255 11.78 -11.57 8.06
N ARG A 256 11.64 -11.06 6.85
CA ARG A 256 12.06 -11.79 5.66
C ARG A 256 13.58 -11.78 5.61
N VAL A 257 14.22 -12.79 6.19
CA VAL A 257 15.64 -13.03 5.96
C VAL A 257 15.82 -13.23 4.46
N ARG A 258 16.34 -12.20 3.80
CA ARG A 258 16.74 -12.32 2.39
C ARG A 258 18.11 -12.96 2.39
N ASP A 259 18.22 -14.08 1.69
CA ASP A 259 19.52 -14.69 1.42
C ASP A 259 20.36 -13.66 0.64
N GLU A 260 21.41 -13.16 1.25
CA GLU A 260 22.30 -12.15 0.63
C GLU A 260 22.90 -12.66 -0.68
N ASP A 261 23.12 -13.97 -0.77
CA ASP A 261 23.58 -14.62 -2.00
C ASP A 261 22.52 -14.65 -3.10
N GLU A 262 21.26 -14.32 -2.79
CA GLU A 262 20.17 -14.27 -3.77
C GLU A 262 19.73 -12.85 -4.15
N LEU A 263 20.14 -11.81 -3.43
CA LEU A 263 19.71 -10.42 -3.66
C LEU A 263 20.05 -9.88 -5.04
N TRP A 264 21.18 -10.33 -5.61
CA TRP A 264 21.62 -9.93 -6.95
C TRP A 264 20.78 -10.55 -8.09
N ARG A 265 19.92 -11.54 -7.78
CA ARG A 265 19.01 -12.18 -8.74
C ARG A 265 17.80 -11.29 -9.00
N ILE A 266 18.05 -10.18 -9.66
CA ILE A 266 17.04 -9.21 -10.03
C ILE A 266 16.10 -9.76 -11.10
N ARG A 267 14.92 -9.12 -11.25
CA ARG A 267 13.95 -9.49 -12.29
C ARG A 267 14.61 -9.40 -13.69
N GLY A 268 14.53 -10.47 -14.45
CA GLY A 268 15.15 -10.62 -15.78
C GLY A 268 16.49 -11.36 -15.75
N SER A 269 17.15 -11.55 -14.60
CA SER A 269 18.44 -12.25 -14.53
C SER A 269 18.41 -13.71 -14.99
N ALA A 270 17.23 -14.34 -14.97
CA ALA A 270 17.05 -15.73 -15.41
C ALA A 270 17.37 -15.97 -16.91
N SER A 271 17.44 -14.91 -17.73
CA SER A 271 17.87 -14.99 -19.14
C SER A 271 19.38 -15.12 -19.32
N LEU A 272 20.17 -14.66 -18.35
CA LEU A 272 21.63 -14.67 -18.41
C LEU A 272 22.23 -16.06 -18.20
N ARG A 273 23.42 -16.31 -18.76
CA ARG A 273 24.12 -17.58 -18.72
C ARG A 273 25.61 -17.40 -18.45
N GLY A 274 26.19 -18.42 -17.82
CA GLY A 274 27.64 -18.51 -17.67
C GLY A 274 28.27 -17.25 -17.07
N GLN A 275 29.25 -16.70 -17.75
CA GLN A 275 30.00 -15.53 -17.33
C GLN A 275 29.14 -14.26 -17.16
N GLU A 276 28.02 -14.12 -17.92
CA GLU A 276 27.10 -12.97 -17.77
C GLU A 276 26.52 -12.92 -16.33
N VAL A 277 26.29 -14.07 -15.73
CA VAL A 277 25.76 -14.16 -14.34
C VAL A 277 26.80 -13.68 -13.34
N ALA A 278 28.06 -14.05 -13.53
CA ALA A 278 29.16 -13.58 -12.69
C ALA A 278 29.34 -12.05 -12.80
N VAL A 279 29.28 -11.51 -14.01
CA VAL A 279 29.36 -10.07 -14.26
C VAL A 279 28.15 -9.36 -13.64
N LEU A 280 26.93 -9.88 -13.79
CA LEU A 280 25.74 -9.30 -13.16
C LEU A 280 25.89 -9.21 -11.63
N ARG A 281 26.32 -10.30 -10.96
CA ARG A 281 26.52 -10.33 -9.51
C ARG A 281 27.53 -9.24 -9.07
N ALA A 282 28.65 -9.12 -9.78
CA ALA A 282 29.66 -8.14 -9.46
C ALA A 282 29.19 -6.69 -9.69
N LEU A 283 28.47 -6.43 -10.79
CA LEU A 283 27.90 -5.11 -11.08
C LEU A 283 26.78 -4.75 -10.10
N TRP A 284 25.98 -5.72 -9.67
CA TRP A 284 24.97 -5.51 -8.63
C TRP A 284 25.64 -5.13 -7.31
N GLN A 285 26.67 -5.85 -6.87
CA GLN A 285 27.39 -5.53 -5.63
C GLN A 285 28.05 -4.14 -5.71
N TRP A 286 28.67 -3.82 -6.85
CA TRP A 286 29.22 -2.50 -7.09
C TRP A 286 28.12 -1.41 -6.96
N ARG A 287 26.93 -1.63 -7.53
CA ARG A 287 25.82 -0.69 -7.45
C ARG A 287 25.35 -0.46 -6.01
N GLU A 288 25.19 -1.54 -5.25
CA GLU A 288 24.79 -1.45 -3.84
C GLU A 288 25.82 -0.64 -3.02
N ASN A 289 27.11 -0.90 -3.21
CA ASN A 289 28.17 -0.14 -2.54
C ASN A 289 28.16 1.35 -2.91
N GLU A 290 27.97 1.68 -4.18
CA GLU A 290 27.87 3.07 -4.64
C GLU A 290 26.59 3.76 -4.11
N ALA A 291 25.49 3.01 -4.02
CA ALA A 291 24.22 3.49 -3.50
C ALA A 291 24.31 3.78 -2.00
N GLU A 292 24.89 2.87 -1.23
CA GLU A 292 25.10 3.02 0.21
C GLU A 292 26.06 4.20 0.51
N ALA A 293 27.18 4.27 -0.19
CA ALA A 293 28.16 5.36 -0.01
C ALA A 293 27.59 6.75 -0.34
N ALA A 294 26.59 6.81 -1.24
CA ALA A 294 25.94 8.06 -1.62
C ALA A 294 24.63 8.33 -0.85
N ASP A 295 24.22 7.43 0.03
CA ASP A 295 22.90 7.38 0.68
C ASP A 295 21.77 7.64 -0.35
N ARG A 296 21.75 6.86 -1.43
CA ARG A 296 20.75 6.97 -2.50
C ARG A 296 20.18 5.61 -2.88
N PRO A 297 18.93 5.54 -3.33
CA PRO A 297 18.37 4.29 -3.82
C PRO A 297 19.22 3.70 -4.96
N PRO A 298 19.41 2.36 -5.01
CA PRO A 298 20.23 1.71 -6.04
C PRO A 298 19.82 2.05 -7.47
N PHE A 299 18.52 2.24 -7.72
CA PHE A 299 18.00 2.60 -9.06
C PHE A 299 18.41 4.01 -9.54
N HIS A 300 18.84 4.90 -8.63
CA HIS A 300 19.44 6.19 -8.98
C HIS A 300 20.90 6.06 -9.44
N ILE A 301 21.58 4.98 -9.06
CA ILE A 301 22.93 4.69 -9.53
C ILE A 301 22.86 4.03 -10.92
N LEU A 302 22.11 2.94 -11.03
CA LEU A 302 21.87 2.22 -12.29
C LEU A 302 20.60 1.34 -12.15
N GLN A 303 19.74 1.37 -13.14
CA GLN A 303 18.50 0.61 -13.11
C GLN A 303 18.74 -0.90 -13.36
N ASN A 304 17.80 -1.76 -12.93
CA ASN A 304 17.95 -3.20 -13.08
C ASN A 304 18.13 -3.65 -14.54
N HIS A 305 17.37 -3.07 -15.47
CA HIS A 305 17.51 -3.41 -16.88
C HIS A 305 18.87 -2.97 -17.47
N GLU A 306 19.45 -1.87 -16.98
CA GLU A 306 20.76 -1.42 -17.39
C GLU A 306 21.88 -2.32 -16.86
N LEU A 307 21.74 -2.87 -15.63
CA LEU A 307 22.66 -3.87 -15.11
C LEU A 307 22.68 -5.16 -15.96
N LEU A 308 21.48 -5.63 -16.37
CA LEU A 308 21.37 -6.80 -17.25
C LEU A 308 22.04 -6.55 -18.60
N ASN A 309 21.72 -5.42 -19.23
CA ASN A 309 22.31 -5.05 -20.51
C ASN A 309 23.83 -4.87 -20.41
N ALA A 310 24.32 -4.28 -19.31
CA ALA A 310 25.75 -4.15 -19.07
C ALA A 310 26.45 -5.51 -18.93
N ALA A 311 25.86 -6.44 -18.20
CA ALA A 311 26.43 -7.76 -18.02
C ALA A 311 26.62 -8.49 -19.37
N THR A 312 25.60 -8.49 -20.22
CA THR A 312 25.67 -9.05 -21.58
C THR A 312 26.69 -8.30 -22.46
N SER A 313 26.68 -6.96 -22.40
CA SER A 313 27.61 -6.14 -23.21
C SER A 313 29.07 -6.41 -22.87
N PHE A 314 29.44 -6.48 -21.60
CA PHE A 314 30.81 -6.78 -21.21
C PHE A 314 31.28 -8.14 -21.72
N VAL A 315 30.45 -9.16 -21.61
CA VAL A 315 30.80 -10.53 -22.07
C VAL A 315 30.91 -10.57 -23.60
N SER A 316 30.12 -9.80 -24.32
CA SER A 316 30.23 -9.67 -25.79
C SER A 316 31.40 -8.77 -26.26
N GLY A 317 32.22 -8.28 -25.34
CA GLY A 317 33.39 -7.43 -25.67
C GLY A 317 33.07 -5.94 -25.83
N SER A 318 31.83 -5.51 -25.59
CA SER A 318 31.43 -4.10 -25.60
C SER A 318 31.67 -3.46 -24.24
N MET A 319 31.91 -2.14 -24.24
CA MET A 319 32.09 -1.38 -22.99
C MET A 319 30.96 -0.39 -22.84
N PRO A 320 29.89 -0.73 -22.09
CA PRO A 320 28.80 0.20 -21.87
C PRO A 320 29.28 1.42 -21.08
N ASP A 321 28.82 2.59 -21.49
CA ASP A 321 29.13 3.86 -20.86
C ASP A 321 27.86 4.64 -20.55
N TYR A 322 27.82 5.21 -19.36
CA TYR A 322 26.68 5.97 -18.85
C TYR A 322 27.11 7.42 -18.62
N LYS A 323 26.48 8.37 -19.33
CA LYS A 323 26.85 9.81 -19.31
C LYS A 323 26.85 10.41 -17.89
N HIS A 324 25.99 9.90 -17.00
CA HIS A 324 25.88 10.40 -15.62
C HIS A 324 26.95 9.83 -14.67
N PHE A 325 27.83 8.93 -15.14
CA PHE A 325 28.90 8.42 -14.30
C PHE A 325 30.07 9.43 -14.24
N SER A 326 30.53 9.71 -13.02
CA SER A 326 31.83 10.35 -12.82
C SER A 326 32.98 9.45 -13.31
N SER A 327 34.17 10.00 -13.56
CA SER A 327 35.33 9.20 -13.95
C SER A 327 35.68 8.10 -12.95
N ARG A 328 35.61 8.38 -11.64
CA ARG A 328 35.77 7.39 -10.57
C ARG A 328 34.72 6.27 -10.65
N ARG A 329 33.44 6.63 -10.79
CA ARG A 329 32.33 5.65 -10.86
C ARG A 329 32.45 4.78 -12.11
N ARG A 330 32.80 5.38 -13.24
CA ARG A 330 33.07 4.67 -14.50
C ARG A 330 34.21 3.68 -14.38
N GLN A 331 35.31 4.06 -13.72
CA GLN A 331 36.45 3.19 -13.47
C GLN A 331 36.07 2.02 -12.58
N ALA A 332 35.40 2.28 -11.45
CA ALA A 332 34.95 1.23 -10.51
C ALA A 332 33.96 0.25 -11.17
N PHE A 333 33.00 0.73 -11.97
CA PHE A 333 32.07 -0.07 -12.74
C PHE A 333 32.79 -1.03 -13.70
N ARG A 334 33.73 -0.52 -14.50
CA ARG A 334 34.53 -1.31 -15.43
C ARG A 334 35.44 -2.31 -14.70
N GLN A 335 35.97 -1.92 -13.55
CA GLN A 335 36.82 -2.80 -12.75
C GLN A 335 36.01 -3.97 -12.17
N ALA A 336 34.81 -3.72 -11.66
CA ALA A 336 33.92 -4.76 -11.16
C ALA A 336 33.61 -5.82 -12.25
N ALA A 337 33.25 -5.36 -13.45
CA ALA A 337 33.00 -6.24 -14.58
C ALA A 337 34.26 -7.04 -14.98
N ARG A 338 35.41 -6.38 -15.12
CA ARG A 338 36.69 -7.04 -15.49
C ARG A 338 37.11 -8.09 -14.48
N THR A 339 36.94 -7.82 -13.19
CA THR A 339 37.24 -8.79 -12.12
C THR A 339 36.38 -10.04 -12.26
N ALA A 340 35.07 -9.86 -12.48
CA ALA A 340 34.15 -10.98 -12.68
C ALA A 340 34.43 -11.77 -13.96
N MET A 341 34.87 -11.11 -15.03
CA MET A 341 35.24 -11.78 -16.30
C MET A 341 36.52 -12.64 -16.19
N ARG A 342 37.34 -12.45 -15.15
CA ARG A 342 38.55 -13.25 -14.89
C ARG A 342 38.28 -14.46 -14.00
N LEU A 343 37.10 -14.59 -13.44
CA LEU A 343 36.74 -15.71 -12.61
C LEU A 343 36.74 -17.01 -13.44
N PRO A 344 37.30 -18.09 -12.92
CA PRO A 344 37.17 -19.41 -13.55
C PRO A 344 35.70 -19.87 -13.54
N GLU A 345 35.35 -20.72 -14.48
CA GLU A 345 33.96 -21.20 -14.63
C GLU A 345 33.39 -21.86 -13.36
N SER A 346 34.28 -22.50 -12.58
CA SER A 346 33.94 -23.14 -11.30
C SER A 346 33.44 -22.15 -10.22
N GLU A 347 33.75 -20.86 -10.37
CA GLU A 347 33.34 -19.81 -9.43
C GLU A 347 32.12 -18.97 -9.93
N TRP A 348 31.61 -19.29 -11.12
CA TRP A 348 30.43 -18.58 -11.62
C TRP A 348 29.21 -18.92 -10.79
N PRO A 349 28.39 -17.92 -10.41
CA PRO A 349 27.17 -18.16 -9.67
C PRO A 349 26.20 -19.01 -10.48
N VAL A 350 25.70 -20.09 -9.89
CA VAL A 350 24.73 -20.96 -10.56
C VAL A 350 23.36 -20.31 -10.46
N MET A 351 22.76 -20.01 -11.61
CA MET A 351 21.35 -19.65 -11.66
C MET A 351 20.51 -20.89 -11.33
N ARG A 352 20.15 -21.04 -10.05
CA ARG A 352 19.20 -22.08 -9.66
C ARG A 352 17.90 -21.83 -10.40
N ARG A 353 17.68 -22.53 -11.51
CA ARG A 353 16.34 -22.65 -12.04
C ARG A 353 15.51 -23.30 -10.95
N ARG A 354 14.50 -22.62 -10.45
CA ARG A 354 13.45 -23.30 -9.71
C ARG A 354 12.75 -24.24 -10.72
N PHE A 355 13.38 -25.36 -11.03
CA PHE A 355 12.65 -26.49 -11.56
C PHE A 355 11.84 -27.03 -10.38
N GLY A 356 10.68 -26.41 -10.12
CA GLY A 356 9.66 -27.13 -9.40
C GLY A 356 9.45 -28.43 -10.17
N THR A 357 9.60 -29.55 -9.52
CA THR A 357 9.13 -30.83 -10.08
C THR A 357 7.72 -30.58 -10.58
N ARG A 358 7.47 -30.91 -11.85
CA ARG A 358 6.15 -30.68 -12.46
C ARG A 358 5.12 -31.38 -11.55
N PRO A 359 4.10 -30.66 -11.05
CA PRO A 359 3.17 -31.27 -10.10
C PRO A 359 2.57 -32.55 -10.71
N GLY A 360 2.46 -33.60 -9.91
CA GLY A 360 1.84 -34.84 -10.32
C GLY A 360 0.38 -34.62 -10.73
N ARG A 361 -0.21 -35.56 -11.45
CA ARG A 361 -1.62 -35.48 -11.90
C ARG A 361 -2.59 -35.29 -10.74
N GLU A 362 -2.33 -35.93 -9.62
CA GLU A 362 -3.11 -35.82 -8.37
C GLU A 362 -3.08 -34.39 -7.83
N THR A 363 -1.89 -33.81 -7.67
CA THR A 363 -1.71 -32.41 -7.20
C THR A 363 -2.41 -31.42 -8.13
N LEU A 364 -2.32 -31.63 -9.44
CA LEU A 364 -3.02 -30.76 -10.42
C LEU A 364 -4.53 -30.86 -10.27
N ARG A 365 -5.09 -32.09 -10.12
CA ARG A 365 -6.52 -32.33 -9.91
C ARG A 365 -7.01 -31.66 -8.63
N ARG A 366 -6.23 -31.78 -7.55
CA ARG A 366 -6.55 -31.16 -6.26
C ARG A 366 -6.49 -29.64 -6.34
N ALA A 367 -5.48 -29.07 -7.00
CA ALA A 367 -5.40 -27.62 -7.20
C ALA A 367 -6.59 -27.08 -8.01
N GLU A 368 -7.06 -27.84 -9.00
CA GLU A 368 -8.25 -27.47 -9.78
C GLU A 368 -9.53 -27.54 -8.96
N GLU A 369 -9.67 -28.55 -8.10
CA GLU A 369 -10.82 -28.69 -7.19
C GLU A 369 -10.86 -27.52 -6.19
N LEU A 370 -9.73 -27.20 -5.56
CA LEU A 370 -9.62 -26.07 -4.64
C LEU A 370 -9.91 -24.72 -5.33
N ARG A 371 -9.51 -24.56 -6.60
CA ARG A 371 -9.87 -23.36 -7.37
C ARG A 371 -11.37 -23.27 -7.59
N ARG A 372 -12.02 -24.35 -7.96
CA ARG A 372 -13.49 -24.37 -8.16
C ARG A 372 -14.23 -24.02 -6.89
N ARG A 373 -13.84 -24.58 -5.73
CA ARG A 373 -14.43 -24.24 -4.42
C ARG A 373 -14.23 -22.76 -4.11
N ARG A 374 -13.01 -22.25 -4.27
CA ARG A 374 -12.69 -20.83 -4.08
C ARG A 374 -13.56 -19.92 -4.95
N ASP A 375 -13.64 -20.22 -6.25
CA ASP A 375 -14.35 -19.37 -7.19
C ASP A 375 -15.87 -19.41 -6.95
N TRP A 376 -16.39 -20.55 -6.52
CA TRP A 376 -17.76 -20.67 -6.06
C TRP A 376 -18.00 -19.85 -4.78
N ALA A 377 -17.19 -20.03 -3.75
CA ALA A 377 -17.29 -19.27 -2.50
C ALA A 377 -17.15 -17.76 -2.74
N ALA A 378 -16.24 -17.35 -3.64
CA ALA A 378 -16.06 -15.96 -4.00
C ALA A 378 -17.32 -15.35 -4.62
N LYS A 379 -18.04 -16.11 -5.45
CA LYS A 379 -19.29 -15.68 -6.05
C LYS A 379 -20.42 -15.58 -5.01
N GLU A 380 -20.58 -16.58 -4.15
CA GLU A 380 -21.60 -16.60 -3.11
C GLU A 380 -21.41 -15.48 -2.08
N LEU A 381 -20.16 -15.18 -1.72
CA LEU A 381 -19.81 -14.18 -0.72
C LEU A 381 -19.61 -12.76 -1.32
N ASP A 382 -19.71 -12.60 -2.64
CA ASP A 382 -19.35 -11.38 -3.39
C ASP A 382 -17.92 -10.89 -3.07
N LEU A 383 -16.97 -11.82 -2.93
CA LEU A 383 -15.59 -11.53 -2.65
C LEU A 383 -14.69 -11.70 -3.89
N GLU A 384 -13.52 -11.09 -3.86
CA GLU A 384 -12.48 -11.35 -4.85
C GLU A 384 -11.85 -12.73 -4.58
N PRO A 385 -11.75 -13.65 -5.59
CA PRO A 385 -11.19 -14.98 -5.37
C PRO A 385 -9.80 -14.99 -4.75
N SER A 386 -8.94 -14.06 -5.17
CA SER A 386 -7.57 -13.94 -4.65
C SER A 386 -7.52 -13.51 -3.17
N PHE A 387 -8.60 -12.93 -2.65
CA PHE A 387 -8.72 -12.55 -1.25
C PHE A 387 -9.07 -13.76 -0.36
N ILE A 388 -9.82 -14.71 -0.89
CA ILE A 388 -10.06 -15.99 -0.20
C ILE A 388 -8.77 -16.81 -0.20
N ALA A 389 -8.20 -17.07 -1.38
CA ALA A 389 -6.91 -17.76 -1.50
C ALA A 389 -6.19 -17.39 -2.80
N PRO A 390 -5.00 -16.78 -2.74
CA PRO A 390 -4.16 -16.56 -3.92
C PRO A 390 -3.80 -17.88 -4.62
N ARG A 391 -3.49 -17.80 -5.90
CA ARG A 391 -3.10 -18.99 -6.70
C ARG A 391 -1.95 -19.77 -6.05
N SER A 392 -0.93 -19.08 -5.56
CA SER A 392 0.23 -19.71 -4.91
C SER A 392 -0.16 -20.48 -3.64
N THR A 393 -1.13 -19.98 -2.88
CA THR A 393 -1.67 -20.64 -1.69
C THR A 393 -2.43 -21.91 -2.07
N ILE A 394 -3.27 -21.86 -3.10
CA ILE A 394 -3.97 -23.03 -3.64
C ILE A 394 -2.97 -24.11 -4.08
N GLU A 395 -1.92 -23.73 -4.83
CA GLU A 395 -0.88 -24.65 -5.30
C GLU A 395 -0.07 -25.27 -4.13
N ALA A 396 0.23 -24.48 -3.10
CA ALA A 396 0.91 -24.97 -1.90
C ALA A 396 0.03 -25.99 -1.13
N ILE A 397 -1.24 -25.68 -0.89
CA ILE A 397 -2.19 -26.58 -0.20
C ILE A 397 -2.42 -27.85 -1.02
N ALA A 398 -2.55 -27.75 -2.34
CA ALA A 398 -2.69 -28.90 -3.21
C ALA A 398 -1.48 -29.85 -3.14
N THR A 399 -0.27 -29.30 -2.90
CA THR A 399 0.96 -30.07 -2.73
C THR A 399 1.06 -30.65 -1.32
N ASN A 400 0.68 -29.90 -0.29
CA ASN A 400 0.70 -30.31 1.09
C ASN A 400 -0.48 -29.68 1.85
N GLU A 401 -1.47 -30.50 2.21
CA GLU A 401 -2.69 -30.06 2.88
C GLU A 401 -2.46 -29.45 4.27
N THR A 402 -1.46 -29.93 4.98
CA THR A 402 -1.14 -29.43 6.32
C THR A 402 -0.74 -27.93 6.31
N CYS A 403 -0.36 -27.39 5.15
CA CYS A 403 -0.08 -25.97 4.99
C CYS A 403 -1.33 -25.08 5.07
N ALA A 404 -2.55 -25.64 4.98
CA ALA A 404 -3.78 -24.86 4.97
C ALA A 404 -3.92 -24.00 6.24
N THR A 405 -3.70 -24.58 7.41
CA THR A 405 -3.79 -23.89 8.71
C THR A 405 -2.73 -22.79 8.88
N THR A 406 -1.59 -22.94 8.22
CA THR A 406 -0.51 -21.93 8.23
C THR A 406 -0.75 -20.83 7.22
N LEU A 407 -1.35 -21.13 6.06
CA LEU A 407 -1.50 -20.18 4.95
C LEU A 407 -2.84 -19.44 4.94
N LEU A 408 -3.88 -20.00 5.54
CA LEU A 408 -5.24 -19.46 5.55
C LEU A 408 -5.73 -19.26 6.98
N VAL A 409 -6.48 -18.20 7.19
CA VAL A 409 -7.22 -18.00 8.44
C VAL A 409 -8.49 -18.85 8.47
N PRO A 410 -9.11 -19.12 9.65
CA PRO A 410 -10.22 -20.06 9.77
C PRO A 410 -11.39 -19.80 8.82
N TRP A 411 -11.80 -18.53 8.62
CA TRP A 411 -12.90 -18.24 7.70
C TRP A 411 -12.56 -18.59 6.23
N GLN A 412 -11.29 -18.45 5.83
CA GLN A 412 -10.84 -18.81 4.48
C GLN A 412 -10.79 -20.33 4.31
N GLN A 413 -10.39 -21.05 5.37
CA GLN A 413 -10.43 -22.52 5.36
C GLN A 413 -11.87 -23.00 5.22
N ALA A 414 -12.79 -22.46 6.01
CA ALA A 414 -14.22 -22.79 5.92
C ALA A 414 -14.80 -22.49 4.53
N ALA A 415 -14.39 -21.36 3.88
CA ALA A 415 -14.82 -21.03 2.51
C ALA A 415 -14.29 -22.02 1.44
N LEU A 416 -13.27 -22.82 1.75
CA LEU A 416 -12.69 -23.83 0.86
C LEU A 416 -13.06 -25.26 1.26
N ASP A 417 -13.89 -25.46 2.26
CA ASP A 417 -14.22 -26.78 2.87
C ASP A 417 -12.94 -27.55 3.27
N LEU A 418 -12.04 -26.88 4.02
CA LEU A 418 -10.76 -27.39 4.53
C LEU A 418 -10.75 -27.53 6.05
#